data_36f139966dfa574c6935482d3244d637
#
_entry.id   36f139966dfa574c6935482d3244d637
#
_cell.length_a   1.000
_cell.length_b   1.000
_cell.length_c   1.000
_cell.angle_alpha   90.00
_cell.angle_beta   90.00
_cell.angle_gamma   90.00
#
_symmetry.space_group_name_H-M   'P 1'
#
loop_
_entity.id
_entity.type
_entity.pdbx_description
1 polymer ?
#
loop_
_entity_poly.entity_id
_entity_poly.type
_entity_poly.pdbx_seq_one_letter_code
_entity_poly.pdbx_strand_id
1 'polypeptide(L)'
;MIKKILYKTANIIYRGFNKIILVQGLKETFACYGKNVSLSYDIDVRGNENIYMGSNVQIGPHAVLWTTRAKLIFEDNVIVGPGLTVITGDHRVDIKGKHIIDVTDDEKLPEHDADVIIEEGVWIGANVTILKGVTVGEGAVIAAGAVVTKSVAPYTICAGVPCKKIRDRFTEEEIEQHKSLLKVK
;
A
#
# COMPACT_ATOMS: atom_id res chain seq x y z
N MET A 1 -33.73 -21.09 6.83
CA MET A 1 -33.62 -20.86 5.37
C MET A 1 -33.70 -19.37 5.01
N ILE A 2 -34.72 -18.63 5.43
CA ILE A 2 -34.94 -17.21 5.13
C ILE A 2 -33.76 -16.31 5.56
N LYS A 3 -33.27 -16.43 6.81
CA LYS A 3 -32.12 -15.63 7.31
C LYS A 3 -30.86 -15.80 6.46
N LYS A 4 -30.59 -17.00 5.92
CA LYS A 4 -29.45 -17.27 5.04
C LYS A 4 -29.61 -16.57 3.67
N ILE A 5 -30.82 -16.53 3.15
CA ILE A 5 -31.13 -15.84 1.89
C ILE A 5 -30.97 -14.32 2.08
N LEU A 6 -31.58 -13.76 3.14
CA LEU A 6 -31.47 -12.34 3.48
C LEU A 6 -30.00 -11.90 3.63
N TYR A 7 -29.19 -12.67 4.37
CA TYR A 7 -27.76 -12.39 4.52
C TYR A 7 -27.02 -12.38 3.16
N LYS A 8 -27.25 -13.41 2.32
CA LYS A 8 -26.62 -13.47 1.00
C LYS A 8 -27.02 -12.29 0.12
N THR A 9 -28.30 -11.94 0.09
CA THR A 9 -28.81 -10.82 -0.71
C THR A 9 -28.24 -9.48 -0.21
N ALA A 10 -28.27 -9.23 1.10
CA ALA A 10 -27.70 -8.03 1.69
C ALA A 10 -26.19 -7.90 1.39
N ASN A 11 -25.45 -9.01 1.50
CA ASN A 11 -24.02 -9.02 1.20
C ASN A 11 -23.71 -8.75 -0.29
N ILE A 12 -24.52 -9.29 -1.20
CA ILE A 12 -24.38 -9.01 -2.65
C ILE A 12 -24.63 -7.53 -2.92
N ILE A 13 -25.71 -6.95 -2.35
CA ILE A 13 -26.04 -5.53 -2.52
C ILE A 13 -24.92 -4.65 -1.95
N TYR A 14 -24.47 -4.92 -0.74
CA TYR A 14 -23.38 -4.18 -0.09
C TYR A 14 -22.09 -4.20 -0.93
N ARG A 15 -21.66 -5.38 -1.38
CA ARG A 15 -20.45 -5.52 -2.20
C ARG A 15 -20.60 -4.86 -3.57
N GLY A 16 -21.79 -4.96 -4.18
CA GLY A 16 -22.09 -4.30 -5.44
C GLY A 16 -22.04 -2.78 -5.31
N PHE A 17 -22.70 -2.22 -4.29
CA PHE A 17 -22.67 -0.79 -4.00
C PHE A 17 -21.25 -0.28 -3.75
N ASN A 18 -20.48 -0.98 -2.91
CA ASN A 18 -19.09 -0.63 -2.67
C ASN A 18 -18.28 -0.60 -3.97
N LYS A 19 -18.36 -1.66 -4.79
CA LYS A 19 -17.55 -1.78 -6.02
C LYS A 19 -17.92 -0.75 -7.08
N ILE A 20 -19.21 -0.46 -7.25
CA ILE A 20 -19.71 0.36 -8.36
C ILE A 20 -19.74 1.84 -7.99
N ILE A 21 -20.04 2.18 -6.72
CA ILE A 21 -20.21 3.56 -6.29
C ILE A 21 -19.03 4.04 -5.46
N LEU A 22 -18.80 3.42 -4.28
CA LEU A 22 -17.85 3.96 -3.31
C LEU A 22 -16.41 3.87 -3.82
N VAL A 23 -16.00 2.71 -4.34
CA VAL A 23 -14.64 2.50 -4.84
C VAL A 23 -14.35 3.34 -6.08
N GLN A 24 -15.33 3.49 -6.99
CA GLN A 24 -15.13 4.35 -8.16
C GLN A 24 -15.00 5.81 -7.74
N GLY A 25 -15.91 6.31 -6.89
CA GLY A 25 -15.82 7.66 -6.35
C GLY A 25 -14.51 7.92 -5.59
N LEU A 26 -14.05 6.94 -4.79
CA LEU A 26 -12.79 7.06 -4.08
C LEU A 26 -11.59 7.24 -5.05
N LYS A 27 -11.52 6.45 -6.12
CA LYS A 27 -10.42 6.56 -7.10
C LYS A 27 -10.34 7.93 -7.77
N GLU A 28 -11.50 8.55 -8.04
CA GLU A 28 -11.55 9.90 -8.63
C GLU A 28 -10.96 10.99 -7.71
N THR A 29 -10.75 10.70 -6.44
CA THR A 29 -10.11 11.63 -5.50
C THR A 29 -8.59 11.50 -5.44
N PHE A 30 -8.01 10.46 -6.07
CA PHE A 30 -6.55 10.27 -6.09
C PHE A 30 -5.87 11.26 -7.04
N ALA A 31 -4.58 11.50 -6.82
CA ALA A 31 -3.76 12.34 -7.70
C ALA A 31 -3.79 11.80 -9.14
N CYS A 32 -3.62 10.51 -9.30
CA CYS A 32 -3.84 9.79 -10.57
C CYS A 32 -3.97 8.30 -10.34
N TYR A 33 -4.59 7.61 -11.30
CA TYR A 33 -4.59 6.15 -11.37
C TYR A 33 -4.61 5.65 -12.82
N GLY A 34 -3.97 4.49 -13.05
CA GLY A 34 -3.88 3.84 -14.35
C GLY A 34 -5.06 2.94 -14.66
N LYS A 35 -4.88 2.05 -15.65
CA LYS A 35 -5.91 1.08 -16.07
C LYS A 35 -5.94 -0.10 -15.11
N ASN A 36 -7.11 -0.75 -15.00
CA ASN A 36 -7.32 -1.97 -14.21
C ASN A 36 -6.96 -1.83 -12.72
N VAL A 37 -7.13 -0.64 -12.14
CA VAL A 37 -7.00 -0.45 -10.68
C VAL A 37 -8.23 -0.99 -9.98
N SER A 38 -8.02 -1.98 -9.11
CA SER A 38 -9.07 -2.63 -8.33
C SER A 38 -8.82 -2.44 -6.84
N LEU A 39 -9.69 -1.71 -6.20
CA LEU A 39 -9.73 -1.57 -4.76
C LEU A 39 -10.86 -2.43 -4.20
N SER A 40 -10.63 -3.08 -3.07
CA SER A 40 -11.66 -3.83 -2.36
C SER A 40 -12.50 -2.90 -1.46
N TYR A 41 -13.31 -3.47 -0.58
CA TYR A 41 -14.19 -2.73 0.33
C TYR A 41 -13.46 -2.36 1.65
N ASP A 42 -14.05 -1.41 2.39
CA ASP A 42 -13.60 -0.96 3.71
C ASP A 42 -12.13 -0.49 3.69
N ILE A 43 -11.80 0.40 2.76
CA ILE A 43 -10.50 1.06 2.68
C ILE A 43 -10.62 2.43 3.34
N ASP A 44 -9.79 2.70 4.35
CA ASP A 44 -9.66 4.01 4.99
C ASP A 44 -8.53 4.80 4.32
N VAL A 45 -8.87 5.94 3.72
CA VAL A 45 -7.91 6.78 3.00
C VAL A 45 -7.91 8.19 3.58
N ARG A 46 -6.72 8.75 3.78
CA ARG A 46 -6.52 10.17 4.15
C ARG A 46 -5.42 10.77 3.28
N GLY A 47 -5.64 12.03 2.83
CA GLY A 47 -4.72 12.70 1.91
C GLY A 47 -4.75 12.09 0.50
N ASN A 48 -5.94 11.86 0.01
CA ASN A 48 -6.21 11.18 -1.27
C ASN A 48 -5.43 11.78 -2.45
N GLU A 49 -5.25 13.09 -2.44
CA GLU A 49 -4.51 13.86 -3.45
C GLU A 49 -3.01 13.54 -3.51
N ASN A 50 -2.49 12.79 -2.54
CA ASN A 50 -1.10 12.33 -2.50
C ASN A 50 -0.94 10.87 -2.94
N ILE A 51 -2.01 10.22 -3.41
CA ILE A 51 -1.98 8.82 -3.84
C ILE A 51 -1.88 8.74 -5.36
N TYR A 52 -0.88 8.02 -5.81
CA TYR A 52 -0.58 7.73 -7.22
C TYR A 52 -0.63 6.23 -7.44
N MET A 53 -1.41 5.78 -8.41
CA MET A 53 -1.50 4.35 -8.75
C MET A 53 -1.25 4.13 -10.23
N GLY A 54 -0.33 3.25 -10.54
CA GLY A 54 -0.10 2.73 -11.88
C GLY A 54 -1.24 1.84 -12.38
N SER A 55 -0.97 1.08 -13.41
CA SER A 55 -1.92 0.15 -14.02
C SER A 55 -1.81 -1.24 -13.39
N ASN A 56 -2.91 -2.02 -13.42
CA ASN A 56 -2.98 -3.38 -12.88
C ASN A 56 -2.67 -3.45 -11.36
N VAL A 57 -3.07 -2.44 -10.58
CA VAL A 57 -2.90 -2.42 -9.13
C VAL A 57 -4.14 -3.02 -8.46
N GLN A 58 -3.93 -4.00 -7.58
CA GLN A 58 -5.00 -4.66 -6.83
C GLN A 58 -4.76 -4.51 -5.33
N ILE A 59 -5.69 -3.88 -4.61
CA ILE A 59 -5.61 -3.70 -3.15
C ILE A 59 -6.75 -4.45 -2.47
N GLY A 60 -6.38 -5.33 -1.55
CA GLY A 60 -7.30 -6.11 -0.72
C GLY A 60 -8.14 -5.25 0.23
N PRO A 61 -9.14 -5.85 0.90
CA PRO A 61 -10.02 -5.14 1.84
C PRO A 61 -9.27 -4.68 3.10
N HIS A 62 -9.89 -3.71 3.79
CA HIS A 62 -9.42 -3.19 5.07
C HIS A 62 -8.02 -2.54 5.00
N ALA A 63 -7.66 -1.97 3.86
CA ALA A 63 -6.42 -1.21 3.75
C ALA A 63 -6.58 0.17 4.42
N VAL A 64 -5.52 0.62 5.08
CA VAL A 64 -5.37 1.96 5.65
C VAL A 64 -4.25 2.66 4.89
N LEU A 65 -4.60 3.70 4.14
CA LEU A 65 -3.67 4.46 3.31
C LEU A 65 -3.71 5.92 3.78
N TRP A 66 -2.85 6.25 4.75
CA TRP A 66 -2.81 7.57 5.33
C TRP A 66 -1.60 8.34 4.81
N THR A 67 -1.89 9.25 3.92
CA THR A 67 -0.94 10.23 3.41
C THR A 67 -1.33 11.61 3.91
N THR A 68 -0.39 12.42 4.35
CA THR A 68 -0.67 13.78 4.81
C THR A 68 0.02 14.80 3.92
N ARG A 69 1.35 14.76 3.87
CA ARG A 69 2.16 15.70 3.09
C ARG A 69 3.05 15.00 2.06
N ALA A 70 3.35 13.73 2.31
CA ALA A 70 4.18 12.92 1.43
C ALA A 70 3.32 11.96 0.60
N LYS A 71 3.87 11.49 -0.51
CA LYS A 71 3.17 10.68 -1.51
C LYS A 71 3.15 9.20 -1.13
N LEU A 72 2.13 8.52 -1.60
CA LEU A 72 2.07 7.07 -1.70
C LEU A 72 1.96 6.70 -3.18
N ILE A 73 2.97 6.00 -3.68
CA ILE A 73 3.08 5.65 -5.09
C ILE A 73 3.06 4.14 -5.22
N PHE A 74 2.09 3.64 -5.96
CA PHE A 74 2.08 2.27 -6.47
C PHE A 74 2.40 2.31 -7.96
N GLU A 75 3.45 1.64 -8.37
CA GLU A 75 3.74 1.44 -9.79
C GLU A 75 2.85 0.36 -10.40
N ASP A 76 3.17 -0.10 -11.60
CA ASP A 76 2.35 -1.06 -12.34
C ASP A 76 2.43 -2.48 -11.74
N ASN A 77 1.40 -3.29 -11.99
CA ASN A 77 1.41 -4.73 -11.72
C ASN A 77 1.58 -5.11 -10.22
N VAL A 78 1.05 -4.29 -9.30
CA VAL A 78 1.16 -4.52 -7.85
C VAL A 78 -0.05 -5.28 -7.31
N ILE A 79 0.21 -6.30 -6.47
CA ILE A 79 -0.82 -7.08 -5.77
C ILE A 79 -0.65 -6.92 -4.26
N VAL A 80 -1.74 -6.53 -3.60
CA VAL A 80 -1.77 -6.31 -2.15
C VAL A 80 -2.84 -7.16 -1.48
N GLY A 81 -2.45 -7.91 -0.49
CA GLY A 81 -3.35 -8.68 0.38
C GLY A 81 -4.23 -7.79 1.28
N PRO A 82 -5.16 -8.37 2.05
CA PRO A 82 -6.02 -7.63 2.97
C PRO A 82 -5.23 -7.00 4.12
N GLY A 83 -5.72 -5.85 4.62
CA GLY A 83 -5.19 -5.22 5.83
C GLY A 83 -3.84 -4.50 5.66
N LEU A 84 -3.48 -4.08 4.45
CA LEU A 84 -2.30 -3.22 4.28
C LEU A 84 -2.48 -1.92 5.06
N THR A 85 -1.46 -1.52 5.82
CA THR A 85 -1.37 -0.20 6.45
C THR A 85 -0.16 0.54 5.90
N VAL A 86 -0.37 1.72 5.32
CA VAL A 86 0.70 2.62 4.88
C VAL A 86 0.51 3.98 5.54
N ILE A 87 1.56 4.49 6.17
CA ILE A 87 1.57 5.82 6.79
C ILE A 87 2.81 6.55 6.31
N THR A 88 2.61 7.67 5.59
CA THR A 88 3.72 8.45 4.98
C THR A 88 4.28 9.54 5.88
N GLY A 89 3.79 9.66 7.12
CA GLY A 89 4.25 10.67 8.07
C GLY A 89 4.22 10.18 9.51
N ASP A 90 4.88 10.92 10.39
CA ASP A 90 4.82 10.71 11.84
C ASP A 90 4.73 12.03 12.62
N HIS A 91 4.65 11.93 13.92
CA HIS A 91 4.67 13.08 14.80
C HIS A 91 6.10 13.44 15.23
N ARG A 92 6.38 14.73 15.36
CA ARG A 92 7.62 15.19 15.96
C ARG A 92 7.58 14.94 17.49
N VAL A 93 8.60 14.28 18.01
CA VAL A 93 8.65 13.77 19.39
C VAL A 93 9.78 14.37 20.25
N ASP A 94 10.60 15.26 19.69
CA ASP A 94 11.85 15.73 20.29
C ASP A 94 11.75 17.12 20.93
N ILE A 95 10.57 17.77 20.96
CA ILE A 95 10.39 19.10 21.55
C ILE A 95 10.22 18.96 23.06
N LYS A 96 11.23 19.43 23.78
CA LYS A 96 11.19 19.43 25.25
C LYS A 96 10.15 20.41 25.80
N GLY A 97 9.43 20.01 26.85
CA GLY A 97 8.42 20.83 27.49
C GLY A 97 7.07 20.91 26.76
N LYS A 98 6.87 20.09 25.75
CA LYS A 98 5.64 19.98 24.98
C LYS A 98 5.14 18.54 24.94
N HIS A 99 3.83 18.34 25.04
CA HIS A 99 3.23 17.05 24.70
C HIS A 99 3.20 16.89 23.18
N ILE A 100 3.28 15.66 22.69
CA ILE A 100 3.27 15.36 21.24
C ILE A 100 2.02 15.94 20.57
N ILE A 101 0.87 15.91 21.26
CA ILE A 101 -0.41 16.43 20.73
C ILE A 101 -0.40 17.96 20.55
N ASP A 102 0.45 18.67 21.27
CA ASP A 102 0.55 20.14 21.23
C ASP A 102 1.55 20.63 20.16
N VAL A 103 2.24 19.69 19.48
CA VAL A 103 3.16 20.02 18.39
C VAL A 103 2.34 20.35 17.15
N THR A 104 2.50 21.57 16.66
CA THR A 104 1.78 22.05 15.47
C THR A 104 2.43 21.57 14.19
N ASP A 105 1.69 21.66 13.10
CA ASP A 105 2.19 21.28 11.78
C ASP A 105 3.38 22.11 11.31
N ASP A 106 3.45 23.39 11.70
CA ASP A 106 4.56 24.28 11.36
C ASP A 106 5.87 23.92 12.09
N GLU A 107 5.76 23.18 13.18
CA GLU A 107 6.90 22.70 13.94
C GLU A 107 7.44 21.35 13.44
N LYS A 108 6.71 20.66 12.55
CA LYS A 108 7.19 19.41 11.93
C LYS A 108 8.37 19.71 10.98
N LEU A 109 9.39 18.89 11.09
CA LEU A 109 10.53 18.94 10.18
C LEU A 109 10.22 18.15 8.91
N PRO A 110 10.86 18.45 7.76
CA PRO A 110 10.63 17.75 6.50
C PRO A 110 10.78 16.21 6.60
N GLU A 111 11.68 15.73 7.43
CA GLU A 111 11.92 14.30 7.63
C GLU A 111 10.79 13.55 8.34
N HIS A 112 9.80 14.26 8.89
CA HIS A 112 8.63 13.61 9.51
C HIS A 112 7.62 13.12 8.48
N ASP A 113 7.69 13.58 7.24
CA ASP A 113 6.86 13.12 6.14
C ASP A 113 7.77 12.69 4.98
N ALA A 114 7.64 11.46 4.51
CA ALA A 114 8.48 10.92 3.44
C ALA A 114 7.69 9.95 2.57
N ASP A 115 7.92 10.02 1.26
CA ASP A 115 7.21 9.23 0.26
C ASP A 115 7.38 7.73 0.52
N VAL A 116 6.32 6.98 0.27
CA VAL A 116 6.35 5.52 0.21
C VAL A 116 6.15 5.11 -1.25
N ILE A 117 7.07 4.28 -1.75
CA ILE A 117 7.07 3.83 -3.15
C ILE A 117 6.99 2.31 -3.17
N ILE A 118 6.00 1.80 -3.89
CA ILE A 118 5.83 0.38 -4.16
C ILE A 118 6.08 0.19 -5.66
N GLU A 119 7.26 -0.32 -5.98
CA GLU A 119 7.70 -0.47 -7.37
C GLU A 119 6.97 -1.58 -8.12
N GLU A 120 7.22 -1.67 -9.42
CA GLU A 120 6.54 -2.58 -10.33
C GLU A 120 6.64 -4.06 -9.90
N GLY A 121 5.55 -4.79 -10.07
CA GLY A 121 5.52 -6.25 -9.88
C GLY A 121 5.62 -6.71 -8.43
N VAL A 122 5.48 -5.80 -7.45
CA VAL A 122 5.54 -6.11 -6.01
C VAL A 122 4.32 -6.89 -5.56
N TRP A 123 4.55 -7.87 -4.69
CA TRP A 123 3.50 -8.56 -3.95
C TRP A 123 3.61 -8.28 -2.46
N ILE A 124 2.56 -7.71 -1.88
CA ILE A 124 2.43 -7.47 -0.44
C ILE A 124 1.41 -8.45 0.15
N GLY A 125 1.82 -9.22 1.13
CA GLY A 125 0.97 -10.16 1.89
C GLY A 125 -0.07 -9.47 2.76
N ALA A 126 -0.86 -10.26 3.48
CA ALA A 126 -1.90 -9.73 4.37
C ALA A 126 -1.32 -9.08 5.64
N ASN A 127 -2.01 -8.04 6.16
CA ASN A 127 -1.68 -7.36 7.43
C ASN A 127 -0.22 -6.85 7.48
N VAL A 128 0.26 -6.30 6.38
CA VAL A 128 1.57 -5.66 6.30
C VAL A 128 1.44 -4.19 6.70
N THR A 129 2.41 -3.69 7.46
CA THR A 129 2.55 -2.25 7.76
C THR A 129 3.80 -1.71 7.10
N ILE A 130 3.68 -0.61 6.36
CA ILE A 130 4.80 0.09 5.71
C ILE A 130 4.88 1.51 6.26
N LEU A 131 6.06 1.87 6.77
CA LEU A 131 6.30 3.18 7.34
C LEU A 131 6.84 4.16 6.29
N LYS A 132 6.80 5.43 6.62
CA LYS A 132 7.31 6.54 5.81
C LYS A 132 8.72 6.31 5.28
N GLY A 133 9.00 6.82 4.10
CA GLY A 133 10.33 6.80 3.47
C GLY A 133 10.78 5.43 2.95
N VAL A 134 9.88 4.45 2.92
CA VAL A 134 10.19 3.10 2.43
C VAL A 134 9.95 3.02 0.93
N THR A 135 10.93 2.48 0.20
CA THR A 135 10.76 1.95 -1.15
C THR A 135 10.76 0.43 -1.11
N VAL A 136 9.72 -0.19 -1.62
CA VAL A 136 9.67 -1.64 -1.86
C VAL A 136 10.04 -1.87 -3.31
N GLY A 137 11.23 -2.42 -3.54
CA GLY A 137 11.85 -2.55 -4.87
C GLY A 137 11.13 -3.52 -5.79
N GLU A 138 11.35 -3.33 -7.10
CA GLU A 138 10.75 -4.08 -8.22
C GLU A 138 10.70 -5.60 -7.95
N GLY A 139 9.54 -6.19 -8.15
CA GLY A 139 9.37 -7.64 -8.00
C GLY A 139 9.59 -8.21 -6.61
N ALA A 140 9.74 -7.37 -5.58
CA ALA A 140 9.88 -7.84 -4.21
C ALA A 140 8.59 -8.45 -3.66
N VAL A 141 8.73 -9.28 -2.64
CA VAL A 141 7.64 -9.92 -1.92
C VAL A 141 7.73 -9.61 -0.44
N ILE A 142 6.69 -9.02 0.12
CA ILE A 142 6.56 -8.78 1.56
C ILE A 142 5.60 -9.81 2.15
N ALA A 143 6.11 -10.65 3.03
CA ALA A 143 5.31 -11.69 3.66
C ALA A 143 4.27 -11.09 4.63
N ALA A 144 3.19 -11.83 4.83
CA ALA A 144 2.10 -11.43 5.71
C ALA A 144 2.57 -11.10 7.14
N GLY A 145 1.96 -10.07 7.75
CA GLY A 145 2.26 -9.62 9.11
C GLY A 145 3.59 -8.88 9.28
N ALA A 146 4.28 -8.53 8.20
CA ALA A 146 5.53 -7.81 8.29
C ALA A 146 5.34 -6.32 8.63
N VAL A 147 6.32 -5.73 9.34
CA VAL A 147 6.43 -4.28 9.55
C VAL A 147 7.68 -3.78 8.84
N VAL A 148 7.48 -3.09 7.72
CA VAL A 148 8.55 -2.60 6.85
C VAL A 148 8.97 -1.21 7.30
N THR A 149 10.15 -1.13 7.91
CA THR A 149 10.73 0.10 8.48
C THR A 149 11.89 0.65 7.68
N LYS A 150 12.37 -0.08 6.67
CA LYS A 150 13.48 0.28 5.77
C LYS A 150 13.17 -0.23 4.37
N SER A 151 13.73 0.42 3.37
CA SER A 151 13.57 0.02 1.98
C SER A 151 14.02 -1.42 1.72
N VAL A 152 13.30 -2.08 0.83
CA VAL A 152 13.49 -3.48 0.44
C VAL A 152 14.08 -3.52 -0.96
N ALA A 153 15.17 -4.26 -1.13
CA ALA A 153 15.82 -4.40 -2.43
C ALA A 153 14.92 -5.11 -3.45
N PRO A 154 15.07 -4.81 -4.75
CA PRO A 154 14.35 -5.50 -5.81
C PRO A 154 14.51 -7.02 -5.74
N TYR A 155 13.51 -7.76 -6.19
CA TYR A 155 13.48 -9.23 -6.25
C TYR A 155 13.85 -9.94 -4.94
N THR A 156 13.54 -9.30 -3.80
CA THR A 156 13.82 -9.82 -2.44
C THR A 156 12.53 -10.29 -1.78
N ILE A 157 12.59 -11.40 -1.06
CA ILE A 157 11.51 -11.87 -0.17
C ILE A 157 11.86 -11.48 1.25
N CYS A 158 11.01 -10.66 1.86
CA CYS A 158 11.17 -10.14 3.21
C CYS A 158 10.03 -10.54 4.14
N ALA A 159 10.33 -10.70 5.44
CA ALA A 159 9.33 -11.03 6.46
C ALA A 159 9.71 -10.50 7.84
N GLY A 160 8.75 -10.49 8.76
CA GLY A 160 8.96 -10.27 10.19
C GLY A 160 8.78 -8.83 10.67
N VAL A 161 9.01 -8.62 11.97
CA VAL A 161 8.88 -7.34 12.68
C VAL A 161 10.18 -7.11 13.47
N PRO A 162 11.02 -6.17 13.05
CA PRO A 162 10.99 -5.45 11.76
C PRO A 162 11.26 -6.37 10.57
N CYS A 163 10.77 -5.98 9.39
CA CYS A 163 10.94 -6.75 8.16
C CYS A 163 12.42 -6.90 7.78
N LYS A 164 12.82 -8.14 7.52
CA LYS A 164 14.19 -8.47 7.10
C LYS A 164 14.17 -9.38 5.88
N LYS A 165 15.20 -9.30 5.06
CA LYS A 165 15.42 -10.22 3.93
C LYS A 165 15.48 -11.66 4.43
N ILE A 166 14.67 -12.52 3.84
CA ILE A 166 14.71 -13.98 4.03
C ILE A 166 15.58 -14.62 2.96
N ARG A 167 15.36 -14.25 1.68
CA ARG A 167 16.13 -14.72 0.53
C ARG A 167 15.88 -13.85 -0.69
N ASP A 168 16.65 -14.05 -1.72
CA ASP A 168 16.35 -13.53 -3.05
C ASP A 168 15.21 -14.35 -3.69
N ARG A 169 14.39 -13.70 -4.50
CA ARG A 169 13.32 -14.34 -5.27
C ARG A 169 13.91 -15.14 -6.44
N PHE A 170 14.91 -14.57 -7.08
CA PHE A 170 15.59 -15.07 -8.26
C PHE A 170 17.09 -14.86 -8.14
N THR A 171 17.91 -15.62 -8.88
CA THR A 171 19.31 -15.29 -9.14
C THR A 171 19.41 -14.10 -10.11
N GLU A 172 20.60 -13.52 -10.26
CA GLU A 172 20.81 -12.43 -11.23
C GLU A 172 20.48 -12.86 -12.68
N GLU A 173 20.88 -14.08 -13.08
CA GLU A 173 20.56 -14.62 -14.39
C GLU A 173 19.05 -14.83 -14.60
N GLU A 174 18.36 -15.33 -13.57
CA GLU A 174 16.90 -15.49 -13.59
C GLU A 174 16.16 -14.15 -13.66
N ILE A 175 16.68 -13.10 -13.03
CA ILE A 175 16.14 -11.72 -13.13
C ILE A 175 16.23 -11.22 -14.56
N GLU A 176 17.39 -11.35 -15.20
CA GLU A 176 17.57 -10.95 -16.61
C GLU A 176 16.63 -11.72 -17.54
N GLN A 177 16.53 -13.03 -17.36
CA GLN A 177 15.59 -13.86 -18.12
C GLN A 177 14.14 -13.41 -17.89
N HIS A 178 13.75 -13.19 -16.63
CA HIS A 178 12.41 -12.73 -16.26
C HIS A 178 12.07 -11.40 -16.94
N LYS A 179 12.97 -10.42 -16.86
CA LYS A 179 12.80 -9.10 -17.50
C LYS A 179 12.69 -9.21 -19.02
N SER A 180 13.45 -10.11 -19.65
CA SER A 180 13.38 -10.33 -21.09
C SER A 180 12.03 -10.91 -21.52
N LEU A 181 11.49 -11.85 -20.75
CA LEU A 181 10.19 -12.48 -21.02
C LEU A 181 9.02 -11.50 -20.79
N LEU A 182 9.12 -10.56 -19.85
CA LEU A 182 8.09 -9.54 -19.64
C LEU A 182 7.98 -8.54 -20.80
N LYS A 183 9.08 -8.23 -21.49
CA LYS A 183 9.10 -7.32 -22.65
C LYS A 183 8.43 -7.89 -23.90
N VAL A 184 8.19 -9.18 -23.95
CA VAL A 184 7.58 -9.89 -25.12
C VAL A 184 6.05 -9.90 -25.05
N LYS A 185 5.45 -9.46 -23.94
CA LYS A 185 4.00 -9.34 -23.76
C LYS A 185 3.50 -7.91 -24.06
#